data_ba0cedec1281f39d1e87c7206adf6861
#
_entry.id   ba0cedec1281f39d1e87c7206adf6861
#
_cell.length_a   1.000
_cell.length_b   1.000
_cell.length_c   1.000
_cell.angle_alpha   90.00
_cell.angle_beta   90.00
_cell.angle_gamma   90.00
#
_symmetry.space_group_name_H-M   'P 1'
#
loop_
_entity.id
_entity.type
_entity.pdbx_description
1 polymer ?
#
loop_
_entity_poly.entity_id
_entity_poly.type
_entity_poly.pdbx_seq_one_letter_code
_entity_poly.pdbx_strand_id
1 'polypeptide(L)'
;MSENKTTKLITAGRDKKWTNGVVNPPVQRASTVVFNSVEEKRKATINRANKTLFYGRRGTTTHFAFQDAMVEVEGGAGCALYPCGTAAISNAILSFVETGDHILMVDTCYEPTRDFCDTIMKKMGVETTYYEPTIGEGIQDLIKPNTKVLFTESPGSVTMEVQDIPTLARIAHEHDIIVMLDNTWAAGVNFSPFDFGVDISIQAATKYIVGHSDVMLGTAVANEKCWDQLREQSYLMGQCVSPDDAYLGLRGIRTLDVRLRQHAESSLKVAKWLETRPEVNHVRHPALESCPGHEFFKRDFTGGNGLFSFVLNNSNIKATTALLDGMTHFSMGYSWGGFESLILANEPSSFDSLRTVANPNFEGTLIRVHIGLEDVDDLIADLEAGLERYSALI
;
A
#
# COMPACT_ATOMS: atom_id res chain seq x y z
N MET A 1 12.20 -13.45 -24.24
CA MET A 1 10.82 -13.55 -23.71
C MET A 1 10.86 -12.97 -22.30
N SER A 2 10.02 -12.00 -21.96
CA SER A 2 9.90 -11.51 -20.58
C SER A 2 9.31 -12.62 -19.72
N GLU A 3 9.89 -12.87 -18.56
CA GLU A 3 9.34 -13.82 -17.58
C GLU A 3 7.96 -13.37 -17.10
N ASN A 4 7.07 -14.34 -16.87
CA ASN A 4 5.78 -14.10 -16.24
C ASN A 4 5.96 -13.59 -14.81
N LYS A 5 5.09 -12.69 -14.36
CA LYS A 5 5.16 -12.05 -13.02
C LYS A 5 5.22 -13.07 -11.88
N THR A 6 4.45 -14.15 -11.97
CA THR A 6 4.48 -15.26 -10.99
C THR A 6 5.88 -15.89 -10.88
N THR A 7 6.57 -16.10 -12.01
CA THR A 7 7.95 -16.63 -12.01
C THR A 7 8.90 -15.63 -11.37
N LYS A 8 8.78 -14.34 -11.69
CA LYS A 8 9.58 -13.28 -11.05
C LYS A 8 9.45 -13.27 -9.52
N LEU A 9 8.26 -13.43 -8.98
CA LEU A 9 8.05 -13.50 -7.53
C LEU A 9 8.82 -14.65 -6.87
N ILE A 10 9.00 -15.77 -7.59
CA ILE A 10 9.75 -16.93 -7.08
C ILE A 10 11.26 -16.72 -7.19
N THR A 11 11.74 -16.05 -8.24
CA THR A 11 13.17 -15.88 -8.54
C THR A 11 13.78 -14.59 -8.01
N ALA A 12 12.97 -13.54 -7.82
CA ALA A 12 13.41 -12.19 -7.44
C ALA A 12 14.30 -12.18 -6.18
N GLY A 13 15.36 -11.38 -6.22
CA GLY A 13 16.30 -11.24 -5.10
C GLY A 13 17.15 -12.49 -4.79
N ARG A 14 17.21 -13.47 -5.68
CA ARG A 14 17.98 -14.73 -5.50
C ARG A 14 19.33 -14.75 -6.19
N ASP A 15 19.89 -13.58 -6.52
CA ASP A 15 21.25 -13.51 -7.07
C ASP A 15 22.25 -14.21 -6.13
N LYS A 16 23.17 -15.01 -6.70
CA LYS A 16 24.21 -15.75 -5.96
C LYS A 16 25.08 -14.84 -5.10
N LYS A 17 25.26 -13.58 -5.49
CA LYS A 17 26.00 -12.59 -4.69
C LYS A 17 25.36 -12.34 -3.30
N TRP A 18 24.03 -12.55 -3.18
CA TRP A 18 23.30 -12.41 -1.91
C TRP A 18 23.10 -13.74 -1.19
N THR A 19 22.90 -14.83 -1.95
CA THR A 19 22.50 -16.13 -1.40
C THR A 19 23.67 -17.07 -1.12
N ASN A 20 24.87 -16.79 -1.65
CA ASN A 20 26.00 -17.70 -1.59
C ASN A 20 25.69 -19.13 -2.11
N GLY A 21 24.69 -19.25 -3.01
CA GLY A 21 24.27 -20.51 -3.62
C GLY A 21 23.18 -21.28 -2.84
N VAL A 22 22.78 -20.86 -1.64
CA VAL A 22 21.59 -21.41 -0.97
C VAL A 22 20.31 -20.77 -1.54
N VAL A 23 19.15 -21.40 -1.34
CA VAL A 23 17.89 -20.97 -1.97
C VAL A 23 17.45 -19.58 -1.47
N ASN A 24 17.54 -19.33 -0.16
CA ASN A 24 17.21 -18.05 0.44
C ASN A 24 18.49 -17.34 0.92
N PRO A 25 18.58 -16.00 0.89
CA PRO A 25 19.72 -15.32 1.46
C PRO A 25 19.81 -15.57 2.98
N PRO A 26 21.00 -15.65 3.56
CA PRO A 26 21.16 -15.71 5.00
C PRO A 26 20.69 -14.40 5.66
N VAL A 27 20.20 -14.47 6.89
CA VAL A 27 19.93 -13.27 7.69
C VAL A 27 21.25 -12.72 8.21
N GLN A 28 21.76 -11.67 7.58
CA GLN A 28 23.02 -11.04 7.93
C GLN A 28 22.78 -9.80 8.81
N ARG A 29 23.01 -9.97 10.14
CA ARG A 29 22.97 -8.87 11.10
C ARG A 29 24.32 -8.21 11.18
N ALA A 30 24.38 -6.90 11.07
CA ALA A 30 25.62 -6.15 11.19
C ALA A 30 25.38 -4.71 11.66
N SER A 31 26.27 -4.21 12.48
CA SER A 31 26.50 -2.78 12.69
C SER A 31 27.79 -2.38 11.96
N THR A 32 28.93 -2.89 12.41
CA THR A 32 30.24 -2.59 11.87
C THR A 32 30.62 -3.57 10.77
N VAL A 33 31.21 -3.05 9.70
CA VAL A 33 31.90 -3.81 8.65
C VAL A 33 33.40 -3.47 8.76
N VAL A 34 34.24 -4.48 8.81
CA VAL A 34 35.70 -4.31 8.90
C VAL A 34 36.36 -4.50 7.55
N PHE A 35 37.46 -3.81 7.32
CA PHE A 35 38.22 -3.82 6.08
C PHE A 35 39.70 -4.19 6.37
N ASN A 36 40.27 -5.00 5.47
CA ASN A 36 41.66 -5.46 5.63
C ASN A 36 42.70 -4.38 5.24
N SER A 37 42.27 -3.34 4.52
CA SER A 37 43.17 -2.26 4.10
C SER A 37 42.44 -0.93 3.96
N VAL A 38 43.23 0.17 3.97
CA VAL A 38 42.73 1.52 3.68
C VAL A 38 42.15 1.60 2.27
N GLU A 39 42.72 0.90 1.31
CA GLU A 39 42.26 0.86 -0.07
C GLU A 39 40.89 0.18 -0.16
N GLU A 40 40.70 -0.97 0.50
CA GLU A 40 39.43 -1.68 0.56
C GLU A 40 38.32 -0.78 1.19
N LYS A 41 38.62 -0.15 2.33
CA LYS A 41 37.72 0.82 2.96
C LYS A 41 37.37 1.95 2.01
N ARG A 42 38.33 2.52 1.29
CA ARG A 42 38.10 3.62 0.33
C ARG A 42 37.17 3.17 -0.82
N LYS A 43 37.43 2.00 -1.39
CA LYS A 43 36.57 1.42 -2.44
C LYS A 43 35.14 1.22 -1.94
N ALA A 44 34.95 0.65 -0.75
CA ALA A 44 33.63 0.46 -0.14
C ALA A 44 32.95 1.81 0.12
N THR A 45 33.67 2.82 0.57
CA THR A 45 33.13 4.18 0.79
C THR A 45 32.61 4.81 -0.50
N ILE A 46 33.37 4.71 -1.60
CA ILE A 46 32.97 5.26 -2.90
C ILE A 46 31.72 4.52 -3.42
N ASN A 47 31.67 3.20 -3.26
CA ASN A 47 30.60 2.34 -3.78
C ASN A 47 29.45 2.11 -2.79
N ARG A 48 29.39 2.82 -1.66
CA ARG A 48 28.39 2.61 -0.60
C ARG A 48 26.94 2.76 -1.04
N ALA A 49 26.70 3.45 -2.15
CA ALA A 49 25.36 3.60 -2.74
C ALA A 49 24.96 2.39 -3.62
N ASN A 50 25.91 1.54 -4.01
CA ASN A 50 25.74 0.46 -4.97
C ASN A 50 25.66 -0.92 -4.28
N LYS A 51 24.88 -1.03 -3.20
CA LYS A 51 24.67 -2.29 -2.46
C LYS A 51 25.99 -2.95 -2.03
N THR A 52 26.95 -2.13 -1.59
CA THR A 52 28.25 -2.55 -1.06
C THR A 52 28.17 -2.60 0.48
N LEU A 53 28.67 -3.68 1.07
CA LEU A 53 28.83 -3.74 2.53
C LEU A 53 29.76 -2.64 3.00
N PHE A 54 29.24 -1.69 3.77
CA PHE A 54 29.96 -0.52 4.23
C PHE A 54 29.71 -0.24 5.71
N TYR A 55 28.45 -0.26 6.12
CA TYR A 55 27.97 -0.04 7.48
C TYR A 55 26.52 -0.53 7.60
N GLY A 56 26.18 -1.21 8.69
CA GLY A 56 24.90 -1.91 8.84
C GLY A 56 23.65 -1.05 8.58
N ARG A 57 23.67 0.24 8.94
CA ARG A 57 22.55 1.16 8.66
C ARG A 57 22.27 1.33 7.14
N ARG A 58 23.26 1.10 6.28
CA ARG A 58 23.08 1.15 4.81
C ARG A 58 22.66 -0.19 4.20
N GLY A 59 22.42 -1.17 5.04
CA GLY A 59 21.95 -2.51 4.64
C GLY A 59 23.07 -3.55 4.63
N THR A 60 22.64 -4.79 4.54
CA THR A 60 23.45 -6.00 4.39
C THR A 60 22.94 -6.79 3.19
N THR A 61 23.56 -7.94 2.89
CA THR A 61 23.13 -8.78 1.76
C THR A 61 21.66 -9.19 1.84
N THR A 62 21.10 -9.35 3.05
CA THR A 62 19.67 -9.62 3.26
C THR A 62 18.79 -8.47 2.76
N HIS A 63 19.15 -7.23 3.12
CA HIS A 63 18.44 -6.04 2.67
C HIS A 63 18.54 -5.88 1.15
N PHE A 64 19.74 -6.07 0.59
CA PHE A 64 19.99 -5.93 -0.85
C PHE A 64 19.20 -6.94 -1.67
N ALA A 65 19.07 -8.17 -1.17
CA ALA A 65 18.23 -9.20 -1.79
C ALA A 65 16.74 -8.79 -1.80
N PHE A 66 16.24 -8.24 -0.70
CA PHE A 66 14.84 -7.79 -0.64
C PHE A 66 14.60 -6.53 -1.49
N GLN A 67 15.54 -5.57 -1.51
CA GLN A 67 15.47 -4.42 -2.40
C GLN A 67 15.46 -4.82 -3.87
N ASP A 68 16.33 -5.76 -4.28
CA ASP A 68 16.33 -6.30 -5.65
C ASP A 68 14.99 -6.97 -5.98
N ALA A 69 14.44 -7.75 -5.03
CA ALA A 69 13.15 -8.40 -5.22
C ALA A 69 12.01 -7.40 -5.43
N MET A 70 11.95 -6.33 -4.65
CA MET A 70 10.92 -5.31 -4.82
C MET A 70 11.04 -4.58 -6.16
N VAL A 71 12.27 -4.27 -6.59
CA VAL A 71 12.52 -3.68 -7.92
C VAL A 71 12.05 -4.62 -9.04
N GLU A 72 12.35 -5.92 -8.94
CA GLU A 72 11.90 -6.90 -9.93
C GLU A 72 10.38 -7.08 -9.95
N VAL A 73 9.72 -6.98 -8.80
CA VAL A 73 8.27 -7.10 -8.67
C VAL A 73 7.54 -5.87 -9.23
N GLU A 74 8.01 -4.67 -8.91
CA GLU A 74 7.33 -3.43 -9.29
C GLU A 74 7.83 -2.82 -10.60
N GLY A 75 9.09 -3.08 -10.99
CA GLY A 75 9.67 -2.62 -12.26
C GLY A 75 10.41 -1.28 -12.19
N GLY A 76 10.77 -0.79 -11.00
CA GLY A 76 11.52 0.47 -10.84
C GLY A 76 13.05 0.31 -10.96
N ALA A 77 13.78 1.39 -10.70
CA ALA A 77 15.26 1.46 -10.74
C ALA A 77 15.92 1.14 -9.41
N GLY A 78 15.25 1.41 -8.29
CA GLY A 78 15.76 1.14 -6.95
C GLY A 78 14.67 1.14 -5.88
N CYS A 79 14.97 0.51 -4.74
CA CYS A 79 14.05 0.38 -3.62
C CYS A 79 14.73 0.84 -2.32
N ALA A 80 14.06 1.72 -1.58
CA ALA A 80 14.40 2.09 -0.20
C ALA A 80 13.51 1.33 0.78
N LEU A 81 14.05 0.95 1.94
CA LEU A 81 13.38 0.21 2.99
C LEU A 81 13.13 1.09 4.21
N TYR A 82 11.99 0.91 4.86
CA TYR A 82 11.54 1.71 6.00
C TYR A 82 10.93 0.82 7.09
N PRO A 83 10.93 1.27 8.37
CA PRO A 83 10.39 0.48 9.47
C PRO A 83 8.87 0.26 9.40
N CYS A 84 8.15 1.04 8.59
CA CYS A 84 6.71 0.85 8.37
C CYS A 84 6.24 1.62 7.12
N GLY A 85 5.00 1.40 6.69
CA GLY A 85 4.39 2.09 5.56
C GLY A 85 4.34 3.61 5.74
N THR A 86 3.93 4.10 6.90
CA THR A 86 3.88 5.55 7.20
C THR A 86 5.27 6.20 7.09
N ALA A 87 6.33 5.51 7.51
CA ALA A 87 7.70 5.99 7.34
C ALA A 87 8.11 6.04 5.86
N ALA A 88 7.66 5.07 5.04
CA ALA A 88 7.90 5.10 3.60
C ALA A 88 7.21 6.29 2.93
N ILE A 89 5.94 6.54 3.25
CA ILE A 89 5.16 7.66 2.73
C ILE A 89 5.80 9.00 3.12
N SER A 90 6.02 9.22 4.42
CA SER A 90 6.57 10.49 4.92
C SER A 90 7.95 10.79 4.35
N ASN A 91 8.82 9.78 4.24
CA ASN A 91 10.15 9.96 3.63
C ASN A 91 10.08 10.19 2.11
N ALA A 92 9.19 9.53 1.39
CA ALA A 92 9.00 9.76 -0.03
C ALA A 92 8.57 11.23 -0.27
N ILE A 93 7.57 11.72 0.46
CA ILE A 93 7.11 13.12 0.36
C ILE A 93 8.24 14.08 0.70
N LEU A 94 8.89 13.92 1.86
CA LEU A 94 10.01 14.78 2.32
C LEU A 94 11.20 14.78 1.36
N SER A 95 11.31 13.77 0.50
CA SER A 95 12.40 13.71 -0.47
C SER A 95 12.21 14.70 -1.64
N PHE A 96 10.98 15.17 -1.88
CA PHE A 96 10.65 15.93 -3.09
C PHE A 96 9.93 17.27 -2.84
N VAL A 97 9.74 17.64 -1.57
CA VAL A 97 9.14 18.94 -1.21
C VAL A 97 10.00 19.72 -0.24
N GLU A 98 9.96 21.05 -0.36
CA GLU A 98 10.59 22.00 0.55
C GLU A 98 9.61 23.10 0.97
N THR A 99 10.04 23.98 1.88
CA THR A 99 9.20 25.11 2.32
C THR A 99 8.74 25.97 1.15
N GLY A 100 7.45 26.19 1.05
CA GLY A 100 6.82 26.95 -0.03
C GLY A 100 6.27 26.08 -1.16
N ASP A 101 6.50 24.77 -1.16
CA ASP A 101 5.96 23.85 -2.15
C ASP A 101 4.50 23.46 -1.84
N HIS A 102 3.85 22.87 -2.85
CA HIS A 102 2.48 22.41 -2.81
C HIS A 102 2.36 20.94 -3.19
N ILE A 103 1.48 20.22 -2.47
CA ILE A 103 1.11 18.81 -2.69
C ILE A 103 -0.35 18.75 -3.13
N LEU A 104 -0.63 18.04 -4.22
CA LEU A 104 -1.97 17.54 -4.52
C LEU A 104 -2.12 16.14 -3.94
N MET A 105 -3.09 15.95 -3.04
CA MET A 105 -3.32 14.72 -2.29
C MET A 105 -4.71 14.18 -2.57
N VAL A 106 -4.84 12.91 -2.93
CA VAL A 106 -6.17 12.32 -3.06
C VAL A 106 -6.91 12.35 -1.71
N ASP A 107 -8.18 12.74 -1.72
CA ASP A 107 -8.99 12.84 -0.50
C ASP A 107 -9.24 11.49 0.18
N THR A 108 -9.10 10.39 -0.57
CA THR A 108 -9.23 9.02 -0.09
C THR A 108 -7.90 8.37 0.33
N CYS A 109 -6.88 9.17 0.61
CA CYS A 109 -5.61 8.66 1.14
C CYS A 109 -5.75 8.07 2.55
N TYR A 110 -4.82 7.21 2.91
CA TYR A 110 -4.68 6.64 4.26
C TYR A 110 -4.60 7.77 5.31
N GLU A 111 -5.42 7.68 6.38
CA GLU A 111 -5.56 8.73 7.38
C GLU A 111 -4.23 9.25 7.95
N PRO A 112 -3.26 8.42 8.36
CA PRO A 112 -1.97 8.93 8.81
C PRO A 112 -1.15 9.69 7.75
N THR A 113 -1.41 9.49 6.44
CA THR A 113 -0.82 10.31 5.37
C THR A 113 -1.41 11.71 5.39
N ARG A 114 -2.74 11.81 5.57
CA ARG A 114 -3.43 13.08 5.77
C ARG A 114 -2.90 13.81 6.99
N ASP A 115 -2.86 13.13 8.14
CA ASP A 115 -2.37 13.71 9.40
C ASP A 115 -0.95 14.23 9.28
N PHE A 116 -0.08 13.50 8.58
CA PHE A 116 1.29 13.95 8.30
C PHE A 116 1.31 15.25 7.49
N CYS A 117 0.49 15.34 6.45
CA CYS A 117 0.40 16.55 5.63
C CYS A 117 -0.20 17.72 6.39
N ASP A 118 -1.31 17.50 7.11
CA ASP A 118 -2.02 18.57 7.85
C ASP A 118 -1.28 19.06 9.08
N THR A 119 -0.32 18.28 9.59
CA THR A 119 0.46 18.65 10.79
C THR A 119 1.92 18.95 10.47
N ILE A 120 2.70 17.97 10.02
CA ILE A 120 4.14 18.10 9.86
C ILE A 120 4.47 18.95 8.62
N MET A 121 3.90 18.61 7.46
CA MET A 121 4.16 19.37 6.23
C MET A 121 3.69 20.79 6.35
N LYS A 122 2.50 21.01 6.91
CA LYS A 122 1.99 22.36 7.19
C LYS A 122 2.92 23.18 8.10
N LYS A 123 3.48 22.57 9.17
CA LYS A 123 4.49 23.24 10.03
C LYS A 123 5.78 23.58 9.29
N MET A 124 6.15 22.78 8.30
CA MET A 124 7.31 23.01 7.44
C MET A 124 7.03 24.02 6.33
N GLY A 125 5.81 24.57 6.24
CA GLY A 125 5.45 25.55 5.23
C GLY A 125 5.13 24.95 3.86
N VAL A 126 4.78 23.66 3.81
CA VAL A 126 4.27 22.98 2.60
C VAL A 126 2.74 23.01 2.63
N GLU A 127 2.14 23.43 1.53
CA GLU A 127 0.68 23.47 1.37
C GLU A 127 0.19 22.13 0.79
N THR A 128 -0.98 21.66 1.26
CA THR A 128 -1.66 20.48 0.71
C THR A 128 -3.07 20.85 0.27
N THR A 129 -3.42 20.49 -0.98
CA THR A 129 -4.78 20.53 -1.50
C THR A 129 -5.29 19.13 -1.75
N TYR A 130 -6.44 18.79 -1.17
CA TYR A 130 -7.09 17.50 -1.37
C TYR A 130 -7.97 17.54 -2.63
N TYR A 131 -8.00 16.43 -3.37
CA TYR A 131 -8.81 16.31 -4.58
C TYR A 131 -9.69 15.04 -4.57
N GLU A 132 -10.81 15.12 -5.27
CA GLU A 132 -11.79 14.06 -5.43
C GLU A 132 -11.18 12.89 -6.25
N PRO A 133 -11.27 11.61 -5.78
CA PRO A 133 -10.56 10.48 -6.40
C PRO A 133 -10.93 10.21 -7.86
N THR A 134 -12.15 10.55 -8.29
CA THR A 134 -12.59 10.34 -9.68
C THR A 134 -12.49 11.60 -10.55
N ILE A 135 -11.73 12.61 -10.10
CA ILE A 135 -11.60 13.93 -10.77
C ILE A 135 -11.10 13.85 -12.23
N GLY A 136 -10.30 12.83 -12.56
CA GLY A 136 -9.76 12.65 -13.92
C GLY A 136 -9.00 13.89 -14.43
N GLU A 137 -9.33 14.37 -15.61
CA GLU A 137 -8.69 15.56 -16.23
C GLU A 137 -8.90 16.85 -15.43
N GLY A 138 -9.92 16.94 -14.57
CA GLY A 138 -10.17 18.10 -13.71
C GLY A 138 -9.03 18.39 -12.71
N ILE A 139 -8.09 17.46 -12.50
CA ILE A 139 -6.90 17.68 -11.68
C ILE A 139 -6.08 18.88 -12.17
N GLN A 140 -6.12 19.19 -13.46
CA GLN A 140 -5.39 20.30 -14.06
C GLN A 140 -5.77 21.65 -13.43
N ASP A 141 -7.02 21.85 -13.04
CA ASP A 141 -7.52 23.09 -12.44
C ASP A 141 -7.00 23.33 -11.02
N LEU A 142 -6.47 22.29 -10.36
CA LEU A 142 -5.92 22.35 -9.01
C LEU A 142 -4.39 22.54 -8.98
N ILE A 143 -3.72 22.44 -10.14
CA ILE A 143 -2.26 22.59 -10.23
C ILE A 143 -1.88 24.06 -10.02
N LYS A 144 -0.95 24.29 -9.08
CA LYS A 144 -0.35 25.59 -8.78
C LYS A 144 1.08 25.66 -9.34
N PRO A 145 1.64 26.86 -9.53
CA PRO A 145 3.03 27.02 -10.02
C PRO A 145 4.07 26.36 -9.10
N ASN A 146 3.75 26.17 -7.84
CA ASN A 146 4.61 25.53 -6.81
C ASN A 146 4.20 24.09 -6.49
N THR A 147 3.32 23.46 -7.27
CA THR A 147 2.97 22.03 -7.09
C THR A 147 4.16 21.16 -7.47
N LYS A 148 4.60 20.30 -6.55
CA LYS A 148 5.75 19.40 -6.71
C LYS A 148 5.38 17.93 -6.69
N VAL A 149 4.34 17.57 -5.96
CA VAL A 149 3.94 16.19 -5.76
C VAL A 149 2.44 16.05 -6.03
N LEU A 150 2.08 15.05 -6.80
CA LEU A 150 0.75 14.46 -6.90
C LEU A 150 0.78 13.11 -6.19
N PHE A 151 0.09 13.03 -5.05
CA PHE A 151 -0.02 11.79 -4.27
C PHE A 151 -1.35 11.10 -4.55
N THR A 152 -1.27 9.85 -4.96
CA THR A 152 -2.40 8.99 -5.31
C THR A 152 -2.44 7.78 -4.38
N GLU A 153 -3.61 7.20 -4.17
CA GLU A 153 -3.84 5.89 -3.54
C GLU A 153 -5.05 5.25 -4.23
N SER A 154 -4.83 4.14 -4.91
CA SER A 154 -5.86 3.51 -5.73
C SER A 154 -5.79 1.98 -5.65
N PRO A 155 -6.89 1.34 -5.22
CA PRO A 155 -8.15 1.90 -4.69
C PRO A 155 -7.96 2.72 -3.41
N GLY A 156 -8.86 3.68 -3.18
CA GLY A 156 -8.80 4.58 -2.03
C GLY A 156 -9.00 3.87 -0.69
N SER A 157 -8.36 4.41 0.34
CA SER A 157 -8.45 3.89 1.71
C SER A 157 -9.90 3.87 2.20
N VAL A 158 -10.37 2.75 2.72
CA VAL A 158 -11.69 2.49 3.29
C VAL A 158 -12.83 2.52 2.26
N THR A 159 -12.91 3.50 1.39
CA THR A 159 -14.07 3.75 0.49
C THR A 159 -13.91 3.18 -0.92
N MET A 160 -12.72 2.67 -1.27
CA MET A 160 -12.40 1.82 -2.44
C MET A 160 -12.60 2.47 -3.83
N GLU A 161 -12.69 3.77 -3.97
CA GLU A 161 -12.72 4.44 -5.28
C GLU A 161 -11.43 4.15 -6.07
N VAL A 162 -11.56 3.83 -7.36
CA VAL A 162 -10.41 3.59 -8.24
C VAL A 162 -10.15 4.80 -9.11
N GLN A 163 -8.90 5.28 -9.11
CA GLN A 163 -8.49 6.47 -9.85
C GLN A 163 -8.01 6.14 -11.27
N ASP A 164 -8.15 7.11 -12.18
CA ASP A 164 -7.53 7.07 -13.53
C ASP A 164 -6.05 7.47 -13.44
N ILE A 165 -5.20 6.59 -12.89
CA ILE A 165 -3.78 6.85 -12.67
C ILE A 165 -3.04 7.28 -13.94
N PRO A 166 -3.22 6.65 -15.14
CA PRO A 166 -2.54 7.09 -16.37
C PRO A 166 -2.86 8.54 -16.75
N THR A 167 -4.12 8.96 -16.62
CA THR A 167 -4.53 10.34 -16.93
C THR A 167 -3.92 11.33 -15.93
N LEU A 168 -3.97 11.02 -14.63
CA LEU A 168 -3.38 11.85 -13.60
C LEU A 168 -1.86 11.99 -13.77
N ALA A 169 -1.16 10.89 -14.07
CA ALA A 169 0.28 10.89 -14.28
C ALA A 169 0.68 11.69 -15.51
N ARG A 170 -0.03 11.54 -16.63
CA ARG A 170 0.22 12.33 -17.84
C ARG A 170 0.13 13.82 -17.57
N ILE A 171 -0.96 14.27 -16.93
CA ILE A 171 -1.15 15.69 -16.63
C ILE A 171 -0.08 16.20 -15.65
N ALA A 172 0.24 15.44 -14.60
CA ALA A 172 1.29 15.81 -13.66
C ALA A 172 2.64 16.00 -14.36
N HIS A 173 3.00 15.11 -15.26
CA HIS A 173 4.27 15.18 -15.99
C HIS A 173 4.34 16.36 -16.97
N GLU A 174 3.21 16.82 -17.54
CA GLU A 174 3.16 18.04 -18.35
C GLU A 174 3.56 19.31 -17.57
N HIS A 175 3.54 19.22 -16.21
CA HIS A 175 3.90 20.29 -15.28
C HIS A 175 5.13 19.98 -14.42
N ASP A 176 5.93 18.97 -14.77
CA ASP A 176 7.12 18.51 -13.99
C ASP A 176 6.80 18.10 -12.54
N ILE A 177 5.61 17.62 -12.27
CA ILE A 177 5.14 17.15 -10.97
C ILE A 177 5.49 15.68 -10.80
N ILE A 178 6.02 15.30 -9.63
CA ILE A 178 6.33 13.91 -9.26
C ILE A 178 5.06 13.18 -8.84
N VAL A 179 4.81 12.02 -9.46
CA VAL A 179 3.64 11.17 -9.17
C VAL A 179 4.04 10.07 -8.17
N MET A 180 3.42 10.10 -7.01
CA MET A 180 3.58 9.10 -5.96
C MET A 180 2.29 8.28 -5.82
N LEU A 181 2.42 6.96 -5.72
CA LEU A 181 1.29 6.06 -5.52
C LEU A 181 1.50 5.21 -4.27
N ASP A 182 0.57 5.25 -3.33
CA ASP A 182 0.43 4.17 -2.36
C ASP A 182 -0.20 2.96 -3.07
N ASN A 183 0.66 2.00 -3.40
CA ASN A 183 0.32 0.78 -4.14
C ASN A 183 0.11 -0.43 -3.21
N THR A 184 -0.11 -0.18 -1.93
CA THR A 184 -0.22 -1.23 -0.91
C THR A 184 -1.35 -2.21 -1.21
N TRP A 185 -2.50 -1.72 -1.69
CA TRP A 185 -3.64 -2.58 -2.02
C TRP A 185 -3.31 -3.57 -3.14
N ALA A 186 -2.65 -3.14 -4.18
CA ALA A 186 -2.30 -3.98 -5.33
C ALA A 186 -1.01 -4.82 -5.12
N ALA A 187 -0.27 -4.57 -4.03
CA ALA A 187 0.95 -5.29 -3.63
C ALA A 187 2.04 -5.34 -4.72
N GLY A 188 2.06 -4.38 -5.66
CA GLY A 188 2.97 -4.36 -6.80
C GLY A 188 2.74 -5.50 -7.83
N VAL A 189 1.79 -6.39 -7.57
CA VAL A 189 1.47 -7.53 -8.44
C VAL A 189 0.28 -7.23 -9.33
N ASN A 190 -0.80 -6.75 -8.73
CA ASN A 190 -2.07 -6.51 -9.44
C ASN A 190 -2.12 -5.17 -10.19
N PHE A 191 -1.19 -4.26 -9.89
CA PHE A 191 -1.01 -3.00 -10.62
C PHE A 191 0.49 -2.74 -10.82
N SER A 192 0.91 -2.48 -12.06
CA SER A 192 2.30 -2.19 -12.44
C SER A 192 2.53 -0.68 -12.52
N PRO A 193 2.98 -0.01 -11.44
CA PRO A 193 2.89 1.44 -11.32
C PRO A 193 3.68 2.20 -12.38
N PHE A 194 4.87 1.71 -12.73
CA PHE A 194 5.76 2.40 -13.69
C PHE A 194 5.27 2.30 -15.13
N ASP A 195 4.46 1.29 -15.47
CA ASP A 195 3.83 1.18 -16.79
C ASP A 195 2.75 2.26 -17.00
N PHE A 196 2.25 2.85 -15.91
CA PHE A 196 1.21 3.87 -15.89
C PHE A 196 1.70 5.27 -15.48
N GLY A 197 3.03 5.50 -15.51
CA GLY A 197 3.61 6.82 -15.29
C GLY A 197 3.81 7.22 -13.83
N VAL A 198 3.75 6.29 -12.89
CA VAL A 198 4.10 6.56 -11.49
C VAL A 198 5.62 6.72 -11.37
N ASP A 199 6.07 7.74 -10.64
CA ASP A 199 7.51 7.97 -10.38
C ASP A 199 8.00 7.24 -9.14
N ILE A 200 7.14 7.13 -8.11
CA ILE A 200 7.45 6.46 -6.85
C ILE A 200 6.25 5.61 -6.42
N SER A 201 6.47 4.30 -6.32
CA SER A 201 5.52 3.34 -5.77
C SER A 201 5.86 3.06 -4.32
N ILE A 202 4.91 3.31 -3.43
CA ILE A 202 5.06 3.16 -1.99
C ILE A 202 4.21 1.98 -1.53
N GLN A 203 4.73 1.18 -0.61
CA GLN A 203 3.95 0.10 0.00
C GLN A 203 4.18 0.00 1.50
N ALA A 204 3.11 -0.19 2.23
CA ALA A 204 3.18 -0.84 3.52
C ALA A 204 3.40 -2.35 3.28
N ALA A 205 4.68 -2.76 3.15
CA ALA A 205 5.03 -4.16 2.96
C ALA A 205 4.54 -5.06 4.13
N THR A 206 4.22 -4.46 5.27
CA THR A 206 3.46 -5.02 6.41
C THR A 206 2.22 -5.82 5.97
N LYS A 207 1.58 -5.43 4.85
CA LYS A 207 0.35 -6.02 4.34
C LYS A 207 0.65 -7.29 3.54
N TYR A 208 0.22 -7.39 2.30
CA TYR A 208 0.35 -8.61 1.48
C TYR A 208 1.78 -9.05 1.20
N ILE A 209 2.76 -8.13 1.14
CA ILE A 209 4.17 -8.51 0.89
C ILE A 209 4.66 -9.49 1.96
N VAL A 210 4.54 -9.14 3.24
CA VAL A 210 4.84 -10.04 4.38
C VAL A 210 3.75 -11.10 4.53
N GLY A 211 2.49 -10.68 4.61
CA GLY A 211 1.30 -11.52 4.55
C GLY A 211 1.02 -12.40 5.77
N HIS A 212 1.64 -12.13 6.93
CA HIS A 212 1.57 -13.01 8.10
C HIS A 212 1.30 -12.28 9.42
N SER A 213 0.94 -10.99 9.36
CA SER A 213 0.52 -10.17 10.52
C SER A 213 1.53 -10.06 11.66
N ASP A 214 2.83 -10.22 11.37
CA ASP A 214 3.91 -10.34 12.35
C ASP A 214 5.10 -9.38 12.12
N VAL A 215 5.07 -8.54 11.05
CA VAL A 215 6.16 -7.63 10.70
C VAL A 215 5.64 -6.25 10.31
N MET A 216 6.29 -5.21 10.80
CA MET A 216 6.14 -3.84 10.32
C MET A 216 7.24 -3.54 9.30
N LEU A 217 6.86 -3.20 8.07
CA LEU A 217 7.82 -2.97 6.99
C LEU A 217 7.22 -2.01 5.95
N GLY A 218 8.04 -1.07 5.46
CA GLY A 218 7.70 -0.18 4.36
C GLY A 218 8.70 -0.24 3.22
N THR A 219 8.25 -0.02 1.99
CA THR A 219 9.10 0.09 0.81
C THR A 219 8.69 1.29 -0.03
N ALA A 220 9.67 1.94 -0.67
CA ALA A 220 9.42 2.87 -1.75
C ALA A 220 10.35 2.52 -2.91
N VAL A 221 9.74 2.15 -4.03
CA VAL A 221 10.42 1.88 -5.30
C VAL A 221 10.31 3.12 -6.17
N ALA A 222 11.41 3.58 -6.75
CA ALA A 222 11.44 4.75 -7.62
C ALA A 222 11.91 4.41 -9.03
N ASN A 223 11.49 5.21 -10.00
CA ASN A 223 12.05 5.19 -11.36
C ASN A 223 13.47 5.77 -11.39
N GLU A 224 14.13 5.73 -12.54
CA GLU A 224 15.52 6.24 -12.70
C GLU A 224 15.65 7.74 -12.37
N LYS A 225 14.65 8.54 -12.70
CA LYS A 225 14.64 9.99 -12.45
C LYS A 225 14.67 10.32 -10.95
N CYS A 226 13.97 9.54 -10.14
CA CYS A 226 13.72 9.83 -8.73
C CYS A 226 14.60 9.02 -7.76
N TRP A 227 15.21 7.93 -8.21
CA TRP A 227 15.90 6.98 -7.33
C TRP A 227 17.03 7.59 -6.50
N ASP A 228 17.93 8.33 -7.10
CA ASP A 228 19.09 8.85 -6.39
C ASP A 228 18.68 9.83 -5.27
N GLN A 229 17.71 10.68 -5.54
CA GLN A 229 17.18 11.64 -4.55
C GLN A 229 16.47 10.91 -3.40
N LEU A 230 15.57 9.98 -3.70
CA LEU A 230 14.86 9.18 -2.69
C LEU A 230 15.86 8.41 -1.81
N ARG A 231 16.84 7.76 -2.42
CA ARG A 231 17.87 6.98 -1.70
C ARG A 231 18.68 7.84 -0.74
N GLU A 232 19.21 8.96 -1.20
CA GLU A 232 20.08 9.82 -0.36
C GLU A 232 19.28 10.44 0.79
N GLN A 233 18.06 10.90 0.55
CA GLN A 233 17.20 11.44 1.60
C GLN A 233 16.86 10.38 2.65
N SER A 234 16.52 9.16 2.22
CA SER A 234 16.25 8.03 3.15
C SER A 234 17.45 7.77 4.07
N TYR A 235 18.68 7.84 3.54
CA TYR A 235 19.89 7.70 4.34
C TYR A 235 20.12 8.88 5.30
N LEU A 236 19.82 10.11 4.89
CA LEU A 236 19.94 11.30 5.73
C LEU A 236 18.93 11.26 6.88
N MET A 237 17.70 10.82 6.61
CA MET A 237 16.65 10.64 7.62
C MET A 237 16.95 9.47 8.58
N GLY A 238 17.99 8.69 8.33
CA GLY A 238 18.44 7.63 9.22
C GLY A 238 17.55 6.40 9.25
N GLN A 239 16.70 6.21 8.26
CA GLN A 239 15.82 5.05 8.17
C GLN A 239 16.63 3.76 8.05
N CYS A 240 16.28 2.78 8.86
CA CYS A 240 16.86 1.44 8.79
C CYS A 240 15.84 0.39 9.21
N VAL A 241 16.02 -0.82 8.68
CA VAL A 241 15.15 -1.96 8.89
C VAL A 241 15.99 -3.09 9.49
N SER A 242 15.38 -3.92 10.34
CA SER A 242 16.01 -5.15 10.80
C SER A 242 16.25 -6.09 9.62
N PRO A 243 17.41 -6.77 9.51
CA PRO A 243 17.60 -7.80 8.51
C PRO A 243 16.65 -8.99 8.66
N ASP A 244 16.13 -9.23 9.86
CA ASP A 244 15.09 -10.25 10.11
C ASP A 244 13.78 -9.86 9.40
N ASP A 245 13.34 -8.60 9.51
CA ASP A 245 12.13 -8.10 8.87
C ASP A 245 12.28 -8.09 7.34
N ALA A 246 13.44 -7.66 6.83
CA ALA A 246 13.75 -7.72 5.40
C ALA A 246 13.73 -9.16 4.86
N TYR A 247 14.21 -10.13 5.65
CA TYR A 247 14.13 -11.55 5.30
C TYR A 247 12.69 -12.05 5.27
N LEU A 248 11.86 -11.68 6.26
CA LEU A 248 10.45 -12.07 6.29
C LEU A 248 9.66 -11.46 5.14
N GLY A 249 9.95 -10.21 4.75
CA GLY A 249 9.40 -9.59 3.54
C GLY A 249 9.75 -10.38 2.28
N LEU A 250 11.04 -10.72 2.11
CA LEU A 250 11.49 -11.52 0.97
C LEU A 250 10.86 -12.92 0.95
N ARG A 251 10.71 -13.55 2.11
CA ARG A 251 10.04 -14.86 2.26
C ARG A 251 8.56 -14.76 1.88
N GLY A 252 7.88 -13.70 2.30
CA GLY A 252 6.46 -13.46 1.99
C GLY A 252 6.20 -13.34 0.49
N ILE A 253 7.09 -12.70 -0.27
CA ILE A 253 6.99 -12.56 -1.73
C ILE A 253 6.84 -13.93 -2.42
N ARG A 254 7.45 -15.00 -1.90
CA ARG A 254 7.43 -16.34 -2.53
C ARG A 254 6.02 -16.93 -2.66
N THR A 255 5.13 -16.57 -1.77
CA THR A 255 3.72 -17.03 -1.77
C THR A 255 2.72 -15.91 -2.09
N LEU A 256 3.21 -14.73 -2.47
CA LEU A 256 2.37 -13.56 -2.66
C LEU A 256 1.28 -13.79 -3.71
N ASP A 257 1.63 -14.29 -4.89
CA ASP A 257 0.67 -14.55 -5.99
C ASP A 257 -0.40 -15.59 -5.58
N VAL A 258 0.00 -16.68 -4.95
CA VAL A 258 -0.93 -17.71 -4.46
C VAL A 258 -1.92 -17.14 -3.44
N ARG A 259 -1.42 -16.33 -2.50
CA ARG A 259 -2.26 -15.70 -1.48
C ARG A 259 -3.21 -14.67 -2.08
N LEU A 260 -2.73 -13.80 -2.97
CA LEU A 260 -3.56 -12.78 -3.63
C LEU A 260 -4.69 -13.41 -4.45
N ARG A 261 -4.40 -14.48 -5.20
CA ARG A 261 -5.44 -15.18 -5.96
C ARG A 261 -6.52 -15.78 -5.06
N GLN A 262 -6.14 -16.41 -3.95
CA GLN A 262 -7.11 -16.97 -3.00
C GLN A 262 -7.92 -15.85 -2.32
N HIS A 263 -7.25 -14.78 -1.85
CA HIS A 263 -7.93 -13.62 -1.29
C HIS A 263 -8.94 -13.00 -2.28
N ALA A 264 -8.54 -12.83 -3.55
CA ALA A 264 -9.38 -12.23 -4.58
C ALA A 264 -10.62 -13.09 -4.89
N GLU A 265 -10.44 -14.41 -5.00
CA GLU A 265 -11.54 -15.35 -5.24
C GLU A 265 -12.55 -15.33 -4.09
N SER A 266 -12.06 -15.49 -2.86
CA SER A 266 -12.89 -15.50 -1.66
C SER A 266 -13.61 -14.17 -1.44
N SER A 267 -12.89 -13.04 -1.57
CA SER A 267 -13.49 -11.70 -1.36
C SER A 267 -14.56 -11.38 -2.38
N LEU A 268 -14.37 -11.74 -3.65
CA LEU A 268 -15.38 -11.52 -4.68
C LEU A 268 -16.63 -12.38 -4.45
N LYS A 269 -16.48 -13.62 -3.95
CA LYS A 269 -17.61 -14.47 -3.57
C LYS A 269 -18.40 -13.86 -2.42
N VAL A 270 -17.71 -13.39 -1.37
CA VAL A 270 -18.32 -12.70 -0.24
C VAL A 270 -19.00 -11.40 -0.67
N ALA A 271 -18.33 -10.58 -1.50
CA ALA A 271 -18.88 -9.32 -1.98
C ALA A 271 -20.17 -9.51 -2.78
N LYS A 272 -20.22 -10.48 -3.69
CA LYS A 272 -21.44 -10.83 -4.45
C LYS A 272 -22.56 -11.36 -3.56
N TRP A 273 -22.23 -12.13 -2.54
CA TRP A 273 -23.21 -12.59 -1.56
C TRP A 273 -23.77 -11.41 -0.75
N LEU A 274 -22.93 -10.47 -0.32
CA LEU A 274 -23.36 -9.25 0.39
C LEU A 274 -24.31 -8.38 -0.46
N GLU A 275 -24.13 -8.29 -1.79
CA GLU A 275 -25.07 -7.57 -2.67
C GLU A 275 -26.50 -8.15 -2.63
N THR A 276 -26.66 -9.40 -2.21
CA THR A 276 -28.00 -10.05 -2.10
C THR A 276 -28.65 -9.83 -0.74
N ARG A 277 -27.97 -9.21 0.23
CA ARG A 277 -28.47 -9.10 1.60
C ARG A 277 -29.31 -7.84 1.80
N PRO A 278 -30.50 -7.96 2.42
CA PRO A 278 -31.39 -6.82 2.64
C PRO A 278 -30.83 -5.80 3.66
N GLU A 279 -29.88 -6.20 4.51
CA GLU A 279 -29.21 -5.34 5.49
C GLU A 279 -28.16 -4.42 4.85
N VAL A 280 -27.70 -4.75 3.64
CA VAL A 280 -26.61 -4.07 2.95
C VAL A 280 -27.17 -3.09 1.91
N ASN A 281 -26.76 -1.83 2.03
CA ASN A 281 -27.15 -0.78 1.10
C ASN A 281 -26.39 -0.92 -0.23
N HIS A 282 -25.06 -1.03 -0.15
CA HIS A 282 -24.20 -1.29 -1.30
C HIS A 282 -22.84 -1.85 -0.89
N VAL A 283 -22.16 -2.50 -1.83
CA VAL A 283 -20.83 -3.08 -1.65
C VAL A 283 -19.79 -2.25 -2.42
N ARG A 284 -18.67 -1.94 -1.77
CA ARG A 284 -17.53 -1.21 -2.31
C ARG A 284 -16.39 -2.18 -2.57
N HIS A 285 -16.48 -2.95 -3.64
CA HIS A 285 -15.43 -3.88 -4.09
C HIS A 285 -15.00 -3.49 -5.51
N PRO A 286 -13.71 -3.20 -5.78
CA PRO A 286 -13.26 -2.68 -7.09
C PRO A 286 -13.65 -3.53 -8.29
N ALA A 287 -13.80 -4.84 -8.13
CA ALA A 287 -14.22 -5.74 -9.19
C ALA A 287 -15.74 -5.76 -9.47
N LEU A 288 -16.56 -5.04 -8.69
CA LEU A 288 -18.00 -4.88 -8.95
C LEU A 288 -18.27 -3.61 -9.75
N GLU A 289 -19.21 -3.68 -10.70
CA GLU A 289 -19.56 -2.54 -11.57
C GLU A 289 -20.13 -1.34 -10.78
N SER A 290 -20.68 -1.60 -9.60
CA SER A 290 -21.21 -0.59 -8.68
C SER A 290 -20.12 0.23 -7.97
N CYS A 291 -18.85 -0.22 -7.99
CA CYS A 291 -17.75 0.48 -7.33
C CYS A 291 -17.28 1.68 -8.18
N PRO A 292 -17.16 2.89 -7.60
CA PRO A 292 -16.67 4.05 -8.35
C PRO A 292 -15.28 3.81 -8.94
N GLY A 293 -15.13 4.06 -10.25
CA GLY A 293 -13.89 3.81 -10.99
C GLY A 293 -13.66 2.35 -11.39
N HIS A 294 -14.70 1.50 -11.34
CA HIS A 294 -14.61 0.10 -11.79
C HIS A 294 -14.01 -0.04 -13.19
N GLU A 295 -14.32 0.88 -14.11
CA GLU A 295 -13.76 0.92 -15.46
C GLU A 295 -12.24 1.02 -15.46
N PHE A 296 -11.64 1.78 -14.54
CA PHE A 296 -10.19 1.89 -14.38
C PHE A 296 -9.61 0.62 -13.73
N PHE A 297 -10.32 0.04 -12.76
CA PHE A 297 -9.93 -1.26 -12.23
C PHE A 297 -9.86 -2.32 -13.32
N LYS A 298 -10.89 -2.42 -14.15
CA LYS A 298 -10.96 -3.39 -15.25
C LYS A 298 -9.90 -3.15 -16.33
N ARG A 299 -9.51 -1.90 -16.57
CA ARG A 299 -8.51 -1.52 -17.56
C ARG A 299 -7.08 -1.77 -17.09
N ASP A 300 -6.76 -1.43 -15.83
CA ASP A 300 -5.40 -1.24 -15.35
C ASP A 300 -4.94 -2.34 -14.38
N PHE A 301 -5.87 -3.02 -13.69
CA PHE A 301 -5.53 -4.03 -12.70
C PHE A 301 -5.63 -5.44 -13.29
N THR A 302 -4.72 -6.31 -12.86
CA THR A 302 -4.68 -7.71 -13.29
C THR A 302 -5.38 -8.68 -12.33
N GLY A 303 -5.82 -8.19 -11.19
CA GLY A 303 -6.50 -8.98 -10.16
C GLY A 303 -6.92 -8.14 -8.96
N GLY A 304 -7.61 -8.78 -8.02
CA GLY A 304 -8.06 -8.21 -6.75
C GLY A 304 -7.29 -8.77 -5.55
N ASN A 305 -7.85 -8.51 -4.38
CA ASN A 305 -7.36 -9.03 -3.10
C ASN A 305 -8.50 -9.18 -2.08
N GLY A 306 -8.17 -9.39 -0.79
CA GLY A 306 -9.13 -9.61 0.28
C GLY A 306 -9.78 -8.37 0.88
N LEU A 307 -9.28 -7.16 0.59
CA LEU A 307 -9.73 -5.93 1.24
C LEU A 307 -10.80 -5.22 0.43
N PHE A 308 -11.98 -5.04 1.03
CA PHE A 308 -13.07 -4.23 0.49
C PHE A 308 -13.98 -3.70 1.62
N SER A 309 -15.05 -3.01 1.26
CA SER A 309 -16.00 -2.47 2.22
C SER A 309 -17.44 -2.66 1.74
N PHE A 310 -18.39 -2.63 2.67
CA PHE A 310 -19.81 -2.54 2.37
C PHE A 310 -20.50 -1.58 3.35
N VAL A 311 -21.62 -1.02 2.96
CA VAL A 311 -22.38 -0.07 3.75
C VAL A 311 -23.69 -0.70 4.19
N LEU A 312 -23.99 -0.65 5.48
CA LEU A 312 -25.26 -1.09 6.05
C LEU A 312 -26.38 -0.09 5.73
N ASN A 313 -27.64 -0.51 5.83
CA ASN A 313 -28.78 0.36 5.53
C ASN A 313 -28.99 1.50 6.56
N ASN A 314 -28.43 1.38 7.75
CA ASN A 314 -28.48 2.44 8.76
C ASN A 314 -27.23 2.43 9.68
N SER A 315 -27.11 3.44 10.54
CA SER A 315 -25.98 3.66 11.46
C SER A 315 -26.36 3.40 12.93
N ASN A 316 -27.18 2.38 13.20
CA ASN A 316 -27.52 1.99 14.57
C ASN A 316 -26.31 1.35 15.28
N ILE A 317 -25.64 2.10 16.17
CA ILE A 317 -24.45 1.66 16.88
C ILE A 317 -24.66 0.34 17.65
N LYS A 318 -25.84 0.16 18.30
CA LYS A 318 -26.12 -1.09 19.04
C LYS A 318 -26.24 -2.29 18.12
N ALA A 319 -26.87 -2.12 16.97
CA ALA A 319 -26.98 -3.16 15.96
C ALA A 319 -25.61 -3.50 15.35
N THR A 320 -24.83 -2.48 15.00
CA THR A 320 -23.45 -2.67 14.51
C THR A 320 -22.57 -3.36 15.55
N THR A 321 -22.67 -2.99 16.83
CA THR A 321 -21.95 -3.69 17.92
C THR A 321 -22.35 -5.16 17.99
N ALA A 322 -23.65 -5.47 17.94
CA ALA A 322 -24.12 -6.85 17.98
C ALA A 322 -23.66 -7.70 16.78
N LEU A 323 -23.52 -7.07 15.60
CA LEU A 323 -22.92 -7.71 14.44
C LEU A 323 -21.46 -8.09 14.76
N LEU A 324 -20.64 -7.12 15.21
CA LEU A 324 -19.19 -7.28 15.34
C LEU A 324 -18.78 -8.14 16.55
N ASP A 325 -19.40 -7.93 17.73
CA ASP A 325 -19.00 -8.63 18.97
C ASP A 325 -19.30 -10.14 18.94
N GLY A 326 -20.18 -10.58 18.06
CA GLY A 326 -20.57 -11.99 17.96
C GLY A 326 -19.87 -12.77 16.85
N MET A 327 -18.88 -12.20 16.16
CA MET A 327 -18.13 -12.89 15.11
C MET A 327 -17.26 -14.02 15.68
N THR A 328 -17.13 -15.11 14.92
CA THR A 328 -16.33 -16.30 15.31
C THR A 328 -15.07 -16.47 14.46
N HIS A 329 -15.13 -16.10 13.20
CA HIS A 329 -14.01 -16.19 12.25
C HIS A 329 -13.40 -14.83 11.92
N PHE A 330 -14.22 -13.77 11.91
CA PHE A 330 -13.71 -12.41 11.78
C PHE A 330 -13.28 -11.86 13.13
N SER A 331 -12.07 -11.29 13.19
CA SER A 331 -11.58 -10.57 14.37
C SER A 331 -11.62 -9.06 14.13
N MET A 332 -11.90 -8.30 15.19
CA MET A 332 -11.74 -6.84 15.15
C MET A 332 -10.28 -6.47 15.34
N GLY A 333 -9.69 -5.82 14.37
CA GLY A 333 -8.29 -5.40 14.43
C GLY A 333 -7.91 -4.44 13.32
N TYR A 334 -6.96 -3.57 13.63
CA TYR A 334 -6.36 -2.72 12.61
C TYR A 334 -5.37 -3.52 11.75
N SER A 335 -5.02 -2.99 10.57
CA SER A 335 -4.27 -3.65 9.53
C SER A 335 -5.15 -4.56 8.66
N TRP A 336 -4.51 -5.30 7.75
CA TRP A 336 -5.10 -6.24 6.79
C TRP A 336 -3.97 -6.88 5.97
N GLY A 337 -4.30 -7.83 5.10
CA GLY A 337 -3.32 -8.43 4.18
C GLY A 337 -2.57 -9.63 4.76
N GLY A 338 -2.93 -10.06 5.97
CA GLY A 338 -2.49 -11.31 6.58
C GLY A 338 -3.31 -12.51 6.12
N PHE A 339 -3.13 -13.63 6.80
CA PHE A 339 -3.88 -14.87 6.53
C PHE A 339 -5.26 -14.90 7.20
N GLU A 340 -5.47 -14.06 8.22
CA GLU A 340 -6.68 -13.97 9.02
C GLU A 340 -7.70 -12.99 8.46
N SER A 341 -8.99 -13.27 8.66
CA SER A 341 -10.10 -12.39 8.33
C SER A 341 -10.32 -11.32 9.40
N LEU A 342 -10.45 -10.06 8.96
CA LEU A 342 -10.64 -8.91 9.85
C LEU A 342 -11.88 -8.10 9.45
N ILE A 343 -12.53 -7.49 10.44
CA ILE A 343 -13.72 -6.65 10.26
C ILE A 343 -13.66 -5.41 11.16
N LEU A 344 -14.00 -4.24 10.62
CA LEU A 344 -14.09 -2.98 11.36
C LEU A 344 -15.24 -2.12 10.87
N ALA A 345 -15.90 -1.42 11.78
CA ALA A 345 -16.91 -0.42 11.46
C ALA A 345 -16.33 1.00 11.37
N ASN A 346 -16.85 1.79 10.45
CA ASN A 346 -16.61 3.23 10.33
C ASN A 346 -17.97 3.93 10.31
N GLU A 347 -18.24 4.69 11.34
CA GLU A 347 -19.49 5.45 11.45
C GLU A 347 -19.54 6.59 10.42
N PRO A 348 -20.71 6.95 9.88
CA PRO A 348 -20.84 8.03 8.89
C PRO A 348 -20.16 9.34 9.31
N SER A 349 -20.26 9.73 10.57
CA SER A 349 -19.63 10.95 11.09
C SER A 349 -18.10 10.94 11.05
N SER A 350 -17.46 9.79 10.96
CA SER A 350 -16.01 9.72 10.81
C SER A 350 -15.53 10.28 9.47
N PHE A 351 -16.39 10.24 8.44
CA PHE A 351 -16.04 10.77 7.11
C PHE A 351 -16.08 12.30 7.03
N ASP A 352 -16.70 13.01 7.98
CA ASP A 352 -16.70 14.48 8.01
C ASP A 352 -15.30 15.07 8.16
N SER A 353 -14.40 14.36 8.86
CA SER A 353 -13.00 14.76 9.02
C SER A 353 -12.06 14.07 8.02
N LEU A 354 -12.38 12.84 7.62
CA LEU A 354 -11.53 12.02 6.73
C LEU A 354 -11.73 12.33 5.25
N ARG A 355 -12.83 12.98 4.88
CA ARG A 355 -13.20 13.27 3.48
C ARG A 355 -13.65 14.72 3.38
N THR A 356 -12.71 15.61 3.12
CA THR A 356 -12.99 17.07 3.08
C THR A 356 -13.54 17.54 1.75
N VAL A 357 -13.34 16.77 0.68
CA VAL A 357 -13.76 17.10 -0.69
C VAL A 357 -14.74 16.05 -1.23
N ALA A 358 -14.50 14.78 -0.95
CA ALA A 358 -15.27 13.65 -1.48
C ALA A 358 -15.97 12.87 -0.35
N ASN A 359 -16.70 13.58 0.56
CA ASN A 359 -17.49 12.88 1.56
C ASN A 359 -18.57 12.03 0.90
N PRO A 360 -18.56 10.70 1.08
CA PRO A 360 -19.53 9.83 0.43
C PRO A 360 -20.95 9.96 0.98
N ASN A 361 -21.14 10.70 2.10
CA ASN A 361 -22.42 10.96 2.76
C ASN A 361 -23.24 9.68 3.00
N PHE A 362 -22.60 8.65 3.53
CA PHE A 362 -23.27 7.38 3.83
C PHE A 362 -24.33 7.57 4.91
N GLU A 363 -25.54 7.03 4.69
CA GLU A 363 -26.60 7.00 5.70
C GLU A 363 -26.37 5.89 6.73
N GLY A 364 -25.71 4.80 6.32
CA GLY A 364 -25.41 3.64 7.15
C GLY A 364 -23.91 3.53 7.51
N THR A 365 -23.63 2.71 8.51
CA THR A 365 -22.28 2.37 8.92
C THR A 365 -21.53 1.64 7.80
N LEU A 366 -20.34 2.11 7.44
CA LEU A 366 -19.45 1.40 6.54
C LEU A 366 -18.68 0.33 7.30
N ILE A 367 -18.73 -0.89 6.81
CA ILE A 367 -17.98 -2.03 7.33
C ILE A 367 -16.82 -2.32 6.37
N ARG A 368 -15.59 -2.18 6.87
CA ARG A 368 -14.40 -2.62 6.16
C ARG A 368 -14.10 -4.06 6.53
N VAL A 369 -13.91 -4.92 5.53
CA VAL A 369 -13.53 -6.32 5.71
C VAL A 369 -12.24 -6.63 4.97
N HIS A 370 -11.44 -7.48 5.58
CA HIS A 370 -10.36 -8.20 4.91
C HIS A 370 -10.70 -9.69 4.98
N ILE A 371 -10.82 -10.31 3.83
CA ILE A 371 -11.07 -11.75 3.69
C ILE A 371 -9.72 -12.46 3.69
N GLY A 372 -9.51 -13.28 4.70
CA GLY A 372 -8.30 -14.07 4.91
C GLY A 372 -8.23 -15.32 4.01
N LEU A 373 -7.60 -16.36 4.52
CA LEU A 373 -7.39 -17.63 3.81
C LEU A 373 -8.23 -18.77 4.40
N GLU A 374 -9.15 -18.46 5.32
CA GLU A 374 -10.13 -19.40 5.87
C GLU A 374 -11.07 -19.87 4.77
N ASP A 375 -11.83 -20.93 5.03
CA ASP A 375 -12.87 -21.40 4.11
C ASP A 375 -13.93 -20.32 3.91
N VAL A 376 -14.23 -20.00 2.66
CA VAL A 376 -15.10 -18.88 2.32
C VAL A 376 -16.56 -19.11 2.73
N ASP A 377 -17.02 -20.35 2.80
CA ASP A 377 -18.38 -20.66 3.21
C ASP A 377 -18.55 -20.51 4.72
N ASP A 378 -17.52 -20.81 5.53
CA ASP A 378 -17.47 -20.50 6.96
C ASP A 378 -17.52 -18.99 7.21
N LEU A 379 -16.79 -18.21 6.41
CA LEU A 379 -16.81 -16.74 6.50
C LEU A 379 -18.18 -16.15 6.14
N ILE A 380 -18.83 -16.68 5.11
CA ILE A 380 -20.20 -16.27 4.74
C ILE A 380 -21.18 -16.61 5.86
N ALA A 381 -21.09 -17.81 6.45
CA ALA A 381 -21.96 -18.21 7.55
C ALA A 381 -21.77 -17.31 8.80
N ASP A 382 -20.55 -16.91 9.11
CA ASP A 382 -20.27 -15.99 10.22
C ASP A 382 -20.81 -14.58 9.97
N LEU A 383 -20.68 -14.06 8.74
CA LEU A 383 -21.30 -12.80 8.33
C LEU A 383 -22.83 -12.88 8.35
N GLU A 384 -23.42 -13.98 7.91
CA GLU A 384 -24.89 -14.19 7.94
C GLU A 384 -25.40 -14.13 9.36
N ALA A 385 -24.82 -14.89 10.29
CA ALA A 385 -25.15 -14.83 11.70
C ALA A 385 -24.97 -13.43 12.32
N GLY A 386 -23.94 -12.70 11.86
CA GLY A 386 -23.72 -11.31 12.23
C GLY A 386 -24.83 -10.38 11.76
N LEU A 387 -25.24 -10.48 10.50
CA LEU A 387 -26.34 -9.69 9.92
C LEU A 387 -27.69 -10.03 10.57
N GLU A 388 -27.94 -11.28 10.95
CA GLU A 388 -29.12 -11.66 11.73
C GLU A 388 -29.18 -10.96 13.10
N ARG A 389 -28.02 -10.91 13.83
CA ARG A 389 -27.92 -10.15 15.09
C ARG A 389 -28.16 -8.66 14.90
N TYR A 390 -27.66 -8.10 13.81
CA TYR A 390 -27.87 -6.70 13.42
C TYR A 390 -29.36 -6.45 13.17
N SER A 391 -30.00 -7.26 12.33
CA SER A 391 -31.43 -7.12 11.97
C SER A 391 -32.38 -7.24 13.16
N ALA A 392 -32.01 -8.03 14.17
CA ALA A 392 -32.81 -8.17 15.39
C ALA A 392 -32.90 -6.89 16.24
N LEU A 393 -32.07 -5.85 15.94
CA LEU A 393 -31.99 -4.60 16.71
C LEU A 393 -32.37 -3.35 15.89
N ILE A 394 -32.78 -3.54 14.63
CA ILE A 394 -33.29 -2.47 13.75
C ILE A 394 -34.76 -2.73 13.38
#